data_d2c31adba5e6db8ccbb2f5b415063788
#
_entry.id   d2c31adba5e6db8ccbb2f5b415063788
#
_cell.length_a   1.000
_cell.length_b   1.000
_cell.length_c   1.000
_cell.angle_alpha   90.00
_cell.angle_beta   90.00
_cell.angle_gamma   90.00
#
_symmetry.space_group_name_H-M   'P 1'
#
loop_
_entity.id
_entity.type
_entity.pdbx_description
1 polymer ?
#
loop_
_entity_poly.entity_id
_entity_poly.type
_entity_poly.pdbx_seq_one_letter_code
_entity_poly.pdbx_strand_id
1 'polypeptide(L)'
;FWPYEEVGHTDEAKKEIKALFDGTAPFDTPKPVRLLDRMLTIATDQDSLVMDFFSGSATTAHAVMRKNAQDGGHRKFILVQLPEKSPSPQYDTLCDIGKERIRRAGDKAKEALLAEGVGIRKMHKYKSEQGTLQGFQYAEWSDSPEVKDAKQKMADELDIGFRVLKLDDSNMKDVYYAADEYDQQNLVDMI
;
A
#
# COMPACT_ATOMS: atom_id res chain seq x y z
N PHE A 1 12.15 -12.96 13.47
CA PHE A 1 10.82 -13.01 14.08
C PHE A 1 10.41 -11.60 14.48
N TRP A 2 9.21 -11.16 14.09
CA TRP A 2 8.66 -9.87 14.49
C TRP A 2 7.55 -10.11 15.51
N PRO A 3 7.69 -9.62 16.74
CA PRO A 3 6.65 -9.75 17.75
C PRO A 3 5.43 -8.89 17.36
N TYR A 4 4.23 -9.33 17.78
CA TYR A 4 2.98 -8.65 17.44
C TYR A 4 2.88 -7.24 18.05
N GLU A 5 3.59 -6.97 19.13
CA GLU A 5 3.68 -5.65 19.75
C GLU A 5 4.28 -4.61 18.81
N GLU A 6 5.19 -5.04 17.91
CA GLU A 6 5.83 -4.17 16.92
C GLU A 6 5.02 -4.04 15.64
N VAL A 7 4.44 -5.14 15.14
CA VAL A 7 3.82 -5.19 13.82
C VAL A 7 2.29 -5.26 13.84
N GLY A 8 1.68 -5.36 15.03
CA GLY A 8 0.24 -5.47 15.19
C GLY A 8 -0.30 -6.89 15.02
N HIS A 9 -1.56 -7.07 15.34
CA HIS A 9 -2.31 -8.31 15.20
C HIS A 9 -3.70 -8.05 14.60
N THR A 10 -4.47 -9.12 14.35
CA THR A 10 -5.77 -9.05 13.66
C THR A 10 -6.79 -8.13 14.34
N ASP A 11 -6.82 -8.07 15.69
CA ASP A 11 -7.77 -7.20 16.39
C ASP A 11 -7.43 -5.72 16.22
N GLU A 12 -6.15 -5.38 16.19
CA GLU A 12 -5.70 -4.02 15.85
C GLU A 12 -6.10 -3.67 14.42
N ALA A 13 -5.84 -4.56 13.47
CA ALA A 13 -6.23 -4.37 12.08
C ALA A 13 -7.76 -4.20 11.92
N LYS A 14 -8.58 -4.91 12.72
CA LYS A 14 -10.03 -4.70 12.78
C LYS A 14 -10.41 -3.32 13.32
N LYS A 15 -9.69 -2.82 14.33
CA LYS A 15 -9.90 -1.46 14.85
C LYS A 15 -9.50 -0.41 13.81
N GLU A 16 -8.37 -0.61 13.11
CA GLU A 16 -7.93 0.27 12.04
C GLU A 16 -8.96 0.39 10.91
N ILE A 17 -9.48 -0.74 10.42
CA ILE A 17 -10.48 -0.72 9.35
C ILE A 17 -11.81 -0.13 9.84
N LYS A 18 -12.23 -0.40 11.06
CA LYS A 18 -13.41 0.25 11.67
C LYS A 18 -13.28 1.76 11.75
N ALA A 19 -12.12 2.25 12.19
CA ALA A 19 -11.86 3.68 12.27
C ALA A 19 -11.85 4.35 10.88
N LEU A 20 -11.47 3.59 9.84
CA LEU A 20 -11.45 4.08 8.47
C LEU A 20 -12.85 4.06 7.81
N PHE A 21 -13.73 3.15 8.25
CA PHE A 21 -15.07 2.92 7.70
C PHE A 21 -16.18 3.33 8.66
N ASP A 22 -16.00 4.44 9.38
CA ASP A 22 -17.00 5.06 10.24
C ASP A 22 -17.63 4.10 11.26
N GLY A 23 -16.82 3.23 11.85
CA GLY A 23 -17.23 2.27 12.87
C GLY A 23 -17.66 0.90 12.35
N THR A 24 -17.71 0.70 11.03
CA THR A 24 -18.02 -0.61 10.43
C THR A 24 -16.75 -1.38 10.05
N ALA A 25 -16.80 -2.71 10.12
CA ALA A 25 -15.71 -3.57 9.66
C ALA A 25 -16.19 -4.39 8.46
N PRO A 26 -16.04 -3.88 7.22
CA PRO A 26 -16.56 -4.58 6.04
C PRO A 26 -15.74 -5.83 5.67
N PHE A 27 -14.63 -6.08 6.33
CA PHE A 27 -13.74 -7.22 6.10
C PHE A 27 -13.27 -7.84 7.41
N ASP A 28 -13.31 -9.18 7.50
CA ASP A 28 -13.13 -9.88 8.78
C ASP A 28 -11.68 -10.02 9.23
N THR A 29 -10.76 -10.22 8.30
CA THR A 29 -9.35 -10.54 8.60
C THR A 29 -8.36 -9.63 7.91
N PRO A 30 -8.46 -8.29 8.09
CA PRO A 30 -7.48 -7.39 7.51
C PRO A 30 -6.10 -7.63 8.11
N LYS A 31 -5.06 -7.31 7.35
CA LYS A 31 -3.70 -7.26 7.90
C LYS A 31 -3.47 -5.92 8.59
N PRO A 32 -2.66 -5.86 9.67
CA PRO A 32 -2.29 -4.61 10.30
C PRO A 32 -1.49 -3.72 9.37
N VAL A 33 -1.79 -2.42 9.33
CA VAL A 33 -1.03 -1.48 8.50
C VAL A 33 0.44 -1.38 8.95
N ARG A 34 0.70 -1.51 10.25
CA ARG A 34 2.07 -1.51 10.81
C ARG A 34 2.93 -2.66 10.28
N LEU A 35 2.35 -3.84 10.03
CA LEU A 35 3.07 -4.96 9.41
C LEU A 35 3.56 -4.60 8.02
N LEU A 36 2.67 -4.08 7.18
CA LEU A 36 3.00 -3.68 5.81
C LEU A 36 3.99 -2.50 5.81
N ASP A 37 3.83 -1.54 6.72
CA ASP A 37 4.78 -0.44 6.88
C ASP A 37 6.20 -0.92 7.22
N ARG A 38 6.31 -1.92 8.09
CA ARG A 38 7.60 -2.56 8.40
C ARG A 38 8.20 -3.24 7.17
N MET A 39 7.38 -3.98 6.42
CA MET A 39 7.82 -4.62 5.16
C MET A 39 8.30 -3.58 4.15
N LEU A 40 7.53 -2.51 3.93
CA LEU A 40 7.91 -1.42 3.04
C LEU A 40 9.20 -0.73 3.47
N THR A 41 9.39 -0.52 4.77
CA THR A 41 10.60 0.11 5.32
C THR A 41 11.87 -0.70 5.01
N ILE A 42 11.77 -2.03 5.00
CA ILE A 42 12.92 -2.92 4.81
C ILE A 42 13.16 -3.22 3.32
N ALA A 43 12.09 -3.34 2.53
CA ALA A 43 12.14 -3.92 1.19
C ALA A 43 11.93 -2.91 0.06
N THR A 44 11.71 -1.61 0.36
CA THR A 44 11.42 -0.63 -0.68
C THR A 44 12.21 0.66 -0.54
N ASP A 45 12.61 1.21 -1.67
CA ASP A 45 13.06 2.59 -1.83
C ASP A 45 11.86 3.51 -2.09
N GLN A 46 12.12 4.83 -2.19
CA GLN A 46 11.07 5.85 -2.34
C GLN A 46 10.28 5.74 -3.65
N ASP A 47 10.84 5.16 -4.71
CA ASP A 47 10.22 5.04 -6.04
C ASP A 47 9.82 3.60 -6.41
N SER A 48 9.84 2.68 -5.44
CA SER A 48 9.56 1.27 -5.67
C SER A 48 8.13 1.02 -6.13
N LEU A 49 7.95 -0.02 -6.96
CA LEU A 49 6.67 -0.59 -7.32
C LEU A 49 6.37 -1.78 -6.41
N VAL A 50 5.27 -1.71 -5.68
CA VAL A 50 4.81 -2.76 -4.76
C VAL A 50 3.68 -3.55 -5.40
N MET A 51 3.80 -4.86 -5.45
CA MET A 51 2.76 -5.73 -6.00
C MET A 51 2.18 -6.64 -4.91
N ASP A 52 0.85 -6.71 -4.86
CA ASP A 52 0.10 -7.60 -3.98
C ASP A 52 -1.03 -8.27 -4.77
N PHE A 53 -0.88 -9.57 -5.05
CA PHE A 53 -1.82 -10.32 -5.88
C PHE A 53 -2.85 -11.13 -5.07
N PHE A 54 -2.94 -10.88 -3.76
CA PHE A 54 -4.01 -11.32 -2.86
C PHE A 54 -4.43 -10.17 -1.94
N SER A 55 -4.79 -9.03 -2.54
CA SER A 55 -4.87 -7.74 -1.83
C SER A 55 -5.98 -7.66 -0.77
N GLY A 56 -6.96 -8.57 -0.79
CA GLY A 56 -8.06 -8.60 0.16
C GLY A 56 -8.74 -7.24 0.28
N SER A 57 -8.63 -6.63 1.46
CA SER A 57 -9.16 -5.29 1.73
C SER A 57 -8.21 -4.15 1.35
N ALA A 58 -7.17 -4.38 0.55
CA ALA A 58 -6.20 -3.39 0.07
C ALA A 58 -5.36 -2.70 1.19
N THR A 59 -4.94 -3.46 2.21
CA THR A 59 -4.07 -2.94 3.27
C THR A 59 -2.72 -2.45 2.72
N THR A 60 -2.20 -3.11 1.70
CA THR A 60 -0.93 -2.76 1.05
C THR A 60 -0.97 -1.35 0.44
N ALA A 61 -2.03 -1.00 -0.29
CA ALA A 61 -2.19 0.35 -0.82
C ALA A 61 -2.27 1.40 0.30
N HIS A 62 -3.03 1.12 1.37
CA HIS A 62 -3.11 2.00 2.55
C HIS A 62 -1.71 2.25 3.14
N ALA A 63 -0.92 1.19 3.33
CA ALA A 63 0.44 1.31 3.85
C ALA A 63 1.36 2.11 2.93
N VAL A 64 1.29 1.89 1.60
CA VAL A 64 2.10 2.61 0.60
C VAL A 64 1.78 4.11 0.63
N MET A 65 0.50 4.51 0.58
CA MET A 65 0.12 5.92 0.61
C MET A 65 0.54 6.59 1.92
N ARG A 66 0.33 5.91 3.07
CA ARG A 66 0.79 6.40 4.36
C ARG A 66 2.31 6.58 4.40
N LYS A 67 3.06 5.63 3.85
CA LYS A 67 4.52 5.68 3.80
C LYS A 67 5.01 6.85 2.93
N ASN A 68 4.41 7.04 1.77
CA ASN A 68 4.72 8.17 0.89
C ASN A 68 4.45 9.51 1.59
N ALA A 69 3.32 9.64 2.30
CA ALA A 69 3.03 10.83 3.10
C ALA A 69 4.08 11.08 4.20
N GLN A 70 4.64 10.02 4.81
CA GLN A 70 5.61 10.13 5.90
C GLN A 70 7.01 10.50 5.45
N ASP A 71 7.45 10.02 4.28
CA ASP A 71 8.84 10.17 3.84
C ASP A 71 9.01 10.91 2.50
N GLY A 72 7.89 11.41 1.93
CA GLY A 72 7.89 12.10 0.63
C GLY A 72 8.21 11.17 -0.54
N GLY A 73 8.00 9.87 -0.39
CA GLY A 73 8.23 8.88 -1.43
C GLY A 73 7.12 8.88 -2.49
N HIS A 74 7.41 8.24 -3.62
CA HIS A 74 6.54 8.12 -4.80
C HIS A 74 6.30 6.65 -5.15
N ARG A 75 6.32 5.78 -4.13
CA ARG A 75 6.03 4.35 -4.32
C ARG A 75 4.68 4.17 -4.98
N LYS A 76 4.62 3.23 -5.91
CA LYS A 76 3.39 2.84 -6.61
C LYS A 76 2.96 1.44 -6.16
N PHE A 77 1.70 1.09 -6.40
CA PHE A 77 1.19 -0.24 -6.10
C PHE A 77 0.40 -0.82 -7.26
N ILE A 78 0.46 -2.15 -7.37
CA ILE A 78 -0.41 -2.97 -8.22
C ILE A 78 -1.07 -3.98 -7.30
N LEU A 79 -2.40 -3.95 -7.24
CA LEU A 79 -3.19 -4.87 -6.43
C LEU A 79 -4.04 -5.75 -7.33
N VAL A 80 -4.05 -7.04 -7.05
CA VAL A 80 -4.91 -8.01 -7.75
C VAL A 80 -5.84 -8.65 -6.72
N GLN A 81 -7.13 -8.68 -7.02
CA GLN A 81 -8.15 -9.32 -6.21
C GLN A 81 -9.24 -9.91 -7.10
N LEU A 82 -9.61 -11.14 -6.81
CA LEU A 82 -10.79 -11.75 -7.42
C LEU A 82 -12.07 -11.05 -6.94
N PRO A 83 -13.09 -10.90 -7.80
CA PRO A 83 -14.34 -10.23 -7.44
C PRO A 83 -15.25 -11.17 -6.62
N GLU A 84 -14.71 -11.75 -5.56
CA GLU A 84 -15.46 -12.59 -4.63
C GLU A 84 -16.53 -11.79 -3.89
N LYS A 85 -17.64 -12.45 -3.56
CA LYS A 85 -18.74 -11.82 -2.84
C LYS A 85 -18.27 -11.26 -1.50
N SER A 86 -18.65 -10.03 -1.22
CA SER A 86 -18.34 -9.38 0.06
C SER A 86 -19.07 -10.05 1.23
N PRO A 87 -18.43 -10.18 2.40
CA PRO A 87 -19.13 -10.53 3.64
C PRO A 87 -20.01 -9.39 4.18
N SER A 88 -19.77 -8.16 3.73
CA SER A 88 -20.53 -6.97 4.13
C SER A 88 -21.67 -6.68 3.16
N PRO A 89 -22.91 -6.46 3.65
CA PRO A 89 -24.05 -6.14 2.79
C PRO A 89 -23.94 -4.78 2.09
N GLN A 90 -22.98 -3.93 2.49
CA GLN A 90 -22.76 -2.60 1.92
C GLN A 90 -21.94 -2.62 0.63
N TYR A 91 -21.29 -3.74 0.33
CA TYR A 91 -20.40 -3.90 -0.82
C TYR A 91 -20.71 -5.21 -1.53
N ASP A 92 -20.73 -5.19 -2.84
CA ASP A 92 -21.02 -6.39 -3.64
C ASP A 92 -19.85 -7.37 -3.64
N THR A 93 -18.64 -6.85 -3.77
CA THR A 93 -17.42 -7.65 -3.89
C THR A 93 -16.31 -7.18 -2.94
N LEU A 94 -15.31 -8.06 -2.72
CA LEU A 94 -14.07 -7.69 -2.00
C LEU A 94 -13.33 -6.54 -2.72
N CYS A 95 -13.39 -6.50 -4.05
CA CYS A 95 -12.81 -5.41 -4.82
C CYS A 95 -13.44 -4.05 -4.48
N ASP A 96 -14.73 -4.01 -4.15
CA ASP A 96 -15.41 -2.77 -3.79
C ASP A 96 -14.96 -2.26 -2.42
N ILE A 97 -14.77 -3.17 -1.46
CA ILE A 97 -14.16 -2.83 -0.17
C ILE A 97 -12.74 -2.29 -0.36
N GLY A 98 -11.93 -2.95 -1.19
CA GLY A 98 -10.56 -2.52 -1.48
C GLY A 98 -10.50 -1.12 -2.09
N LYS A 99 -11.33 -0.84 -3.10
CA LYS A 99 -11.44 0.47 -3.75
C LYS A 99 -11.81 1.57 -2.75
N GLU A 100 -12.79 1.30 -1.90
CA GLU A 100 -13.23 2.25 -0.89
C GLU A 100 -12.15 2.48 0.17
N ARG A 101 -11.47 1.42 0.60
CA ARG A 101 -10.34 1.57 1.51
C ARG A 101 -9.23 2.44 0.93
N ILE A 102 -8.89 2.28 -0.34
CA ILE A 102 -7.86 3.08 -1.00
C ILE A 102 -8.24 4.56 -0.97
N ARG A 103 -9.50 4.93 -1.32
CA ARG A 103 -9.96 6.31 -1.29
C ARG A 103 -9.84 6.91 0.11
N ARG A 104 -10.45 6.27 1.10
CA ARG A 104 -10.45 6.75 2.50
C ARG A 104 -9.04 6.81 3.10
N ALA A 105 -8.18 5.86 2.77
CA ALA A 105 -6.80 5.85 3.25
C ALA A 105 -5.98 6.98 2.62
N GLY A 106 -6.21 7.30 1.35
CA GLY A 106 -5.59 8.42 0.67
C GLY A 106 -5.97 9.76 1.29
N ASP A 107 -7.26 9.99 1.50
CA ASP A 107 -7.75 11.20 2.17
C ASP A 107 -7.17 11.33 3.57
N LYS A 108 -7.19 10.25 4.34
CA LYS A 108 -6.63 10.23 5.70
C LYS A 108 -5.11 10.44 5.74
N ALA A 109 -4.39 9.99 4.73
CA ALA A 109 -2.95 10.24 4.61
C ALA A 109 -2.65 11.74 4.39
N LYS A 110 -3.46 12.43 3.56
CA LYS A 110 -3.37 13.88 3.38
C LYS A 110 -3.73 14.65 4.65
N GLU A 111 -4.84 14.28 5.30
CA GLU A 111 -5.26 14.89 6.58
C GLU A 111 -4.17 14.75 7.64
N ALA A 112 -3.59 13.55 7.78
CA ALA A 112 -2.53 13.30 8.76
C ALA A 112 -1.27 14.11 8.47
N LEU A 113 -0.93 14.36 7.20
CA LEU A 113 0.20 15.17 6.82
C LEU A 113 -0.02 16.65 7.17
N LEU A 114 -1.24 17.14 7.01
CA LEU A 114 -1.63 18.53 7.28
C LEU A 114 -1.92 18.81 8.77
N ALA A 115 -2.06 17.77 9.59
CA ALA A 115 -2.40 17.91 11.00
C ALA A 115 -1.38 18.78 11.75
N GLU A 116 -1.88 19.57 12.73
CA GLU A 116 -1.04 20.37 13.60
C GLU A 116 -0.14 19.48 14.49
N GLY A 117 1.06 19.99 14.82
CA GLY A 117 2.01 19.26 15.64
C GLY A 117 2.67 18.05 14.98
N VAL A 118 2.39 17.77 13.71
CA VAL A 118 3.09 16.74 12.94
C VAL A 118 4.28 17.36 12.23
N GLY A 119 5.47 16.86 12.50
CA GLY A 119 6.69 17.30 11.82
C GLY A 119 6.87 16.70 10.44
N ILE A 120 7.67 17.34 9.61
CA ILE A 120 8.14 16.79 8.34
C ILE A 120 9.49 16.10 8.52
N ARG A 121 9.72 15.02 7.77
CA ARG A 121 11.02 14.36 7.73
C ARG A 121 11.86 14.98 6.63
N LYS A 122 13.01 15.54 7.01
CA LYS A 122 14.00 16.07 6.07
C LYS A 122 15.21 15.15 6.00
N MET A 123 15.70 14.91 4.77
CA MET A 123 16.95 14.21 4.55
C MET A 123 18.08 15.24 4.39
N HIS A 124 19.10 15.15 5.24
CA HIS A 124 20.33 15.90 5.05
C HIS A 124 21.25 15.23 4.06
N LYS A 125 21.67 16.00 3.06
CA LYS A 125 22.77 15.61 2.16
C LYS A 125 24.06 16.22 2.70
N TYR A 126 24.98 15.39 3.12
CA TYR A 126 26.34 15.84 3.48
C TYR A 126 27.25 15.72 2.26
N LYS A 127 28.01 16.77 1.98
CA LYS A 127 29.18 16.66 1.11
C LYS A 127 30.37 16.23 1.98
N SER A 128 30.91 15.04 1.74
CA SER A 128 32.21 14.62 2.26
C SER A 128 33.26 14.74 1.15
N GLU A 129 34.53 14.71 1.51
CA GLU A 129 35.64 14.68 0.55
C GLU A 129 35.58 13.48 -0.41
N GLN A 130 34.81 12.46 -0.08
CA GLN A 130 34.63 11.20 -0.83
C GLN A 130 33.33 11.14 -1.66
N GLY A 131 32.50 12.19 -1.64
CA GLY A 131 31.23 12.26 -2.35
C GLY A 131 30.04 12.72 -1.50
N THR A 132 28.85 12.67 -2.07
CA THR A 132 27.62 13.05 -1.35
C THR A 132 27.04 11.86 -0.64
N LEU A 133 27.09 11.82 0.69
CA LEU A 133 26.40 10.84 1.52
C LEU A 133 25.02 11.34 1.88
N GLN A 134 24.00 10.47 1.77
CA GLN A 134 22.70 10.74 2.36
C GLN A 134 22.77 10.49 3.87
N GLY A 135 22.65 11.56 4.65
CA GLY A 135 22.68 11.49 6.10
C GLY A 135 21.30 11.19 6.70
N PHE A 136 21.24 11.23 8.03
CA PHE A 136 20.06 10.86 8.81
C PHE A 136 18.84 11.73 8.47
N GLN A 137 17.65 11.08 8.40
CA GLN A 137 16.38 11.78 8.42
C GLN A 137 16.15 12.36 9.82
N TYR A 138 15.81 13.62 9.92
CA TYR A 138 15.30 14.21 11.14
C TYR A 138 13.88 14.74 10.92
N ALA A 139 13.10 14.73 11.98
CA ALA A 139 11.77 15.33 11.97
C ALA A 139 11.89 16.79 12.44
N GLU A 140 11.42 17.72 11.64
CA GLU A 140 11.27 19.11 12.04
C GLU A 140 9.86 19.29 12.62
N TRP A 141 9.80 19.54 13.91
CA TRP A 141 8.57 19.72 14.67
C TRP A 141 8.34 21.22 14.87
N SER A 142 7.69 21.85 13.92
CA SER A 142 7.29 23.23 14.07
C SER A 142 6.04 23.52 13.25
N ASP A 143 5.23 24.43 13.73
CA ASP A 143 4.09 25.00 12.99
C ASP A 143 4.49 26.33 12.34
N SER A 144 5.77 26.53 12.02
CA SER A 144 6.23 27.69 11.29
C SER A 144 5.55 27.77 9.90
N PRO A 145 5.40 28.96 9.33
CA PRO A 145 4.83 29.13 7.99
C PRO A 145 5.54 28.26 6.94
N GLU A 146 6.86 28.16 7.00
CA GLU A 146 7.66 27.37 6.06
C GLU A 146 7.36 25.87 6.15
N VAL A 147 7.14 25.36 7.38
CA VAL A 147 6.75 23.96 7.58
C VAL A 147 5.32 23.71 7.10
N LYS A 148 4.39 24.64 7.35
CA LYS A 148 3.02 24.55 6.84
C LYS A 148 2.98 24.55 5.32
N ASP A 149 3.72 25.45 4.67
CA ASP A 149 3.84 25.48 3.21
C ASP A 149 4.46 24.20 2.64
N ALA A 150 5.50 23.67 3.31
CA ALA A 150 6.11 22.42 2.89
C ALA A 150 5.15 21.23 3.02
N LYS A 151 4.37 21.15 4.11
CA LYS A 151 3.32 20.15 4.31
C LYS A 151 2.24 20.27 3.24
N GLN A 152 1.78 21.47 2.94
CA GLN A 152 0.77 21.71 1.92
C GLN A 152 1.27 21.23 0.55
N LYS A 153 2.50 21.59 0.19
CA LYS A 153 3.12 21.12 -1.05
C LYS A 153 3.20 19.59 -1.11
N MET A 154 3.65 18.93 -0.03
CA MET A 154 3.69 17.47 0.04
C MET A 154 2.29 16.85 -0.08
N ALA A 155 1.27 17.46 0.51
CA ALA A 155 -0.11 16.99 0.42
C ALA A 155 -0.67 17.15 -1.01
N ASP A 156 -0.33 18.23 -1.70
CA ASP A 156 -0.74 18.50 -3.09
C ASP A 156 -0.04 17.53 -4.07
N GLU A 157 1.22 17.19 -3.81
CA GLU A 157 2.02 16.27 -4.62
C GLU A 157 1.77 14.79 -4.27
N LEU A 158 1.11 14.50 -3.14
CA LEU A 158 0.82 13.11 -2.73
C LEU A 158 -0.17 12.46 -3.69
N ASP A 159 0.30 11.48 -4.45
CA ASP A 159 -0.53 10.68 -5.35
C ASP A 159 -1.38 9.68 -4.55
N ILE A 160 -2.67 9.96 -4.47
CA ILE A 160 -3.71 9.10 -3.88
C ILE A 160 -4.63 8.49 -4.93
N GLY A 161 -4.36 8.76 -6.21
CA GLY A 161 -5.12 8.23 -7.33
C GLY A 161 -4.81 6.75 -7.59
N PHE A 162 -5.77 6.05 -8.20
CA PHE A 162 -5.59 4.69 -8.69
C PHE A 162 -6.47 4.42 -9.90
N ARG A 163 -6.08 3.43 -10.70
CA ARG A 163 -6.88 2.93 -11.83
C ARG A 163 -7.44 1.57 -11.48
N VAL A 164 -8.66 1.32 -11.92
CA VAL A 164 -9.30 0.00 -11.83
C VAL A 164 -9.30 -0.64 -13.21
N LEU A 165 -8.68 -1.81 -13.30
CA LEU A 165 -8.66 -2.61 -14.52
C LEU A 165 -9.44 -3.89 -14.25
N LYS A 166 -10.16 -4.38 -15.27
CA LYS A 166 -10.75 -5.72 -15.27
C LYS A 166 -9.98 -6.55 -16.28
N LEU A 167 -9.69 -7.79 -15.90
CA LEU A 167 -9.22 -8.75 -16.89
C LEU A 167 -10.38 -9.06 -17.82
N ASP A 168 -10.12 -8.95 -19.11
CA ASP A 168 -11.01 -9.38 -20.18
C ASP A 168 -10.74 -10.83 -20.52
N ASP A 169 -11.56 -11.42 -21.40
CA ASP A 169 -11.35 -12.78 -21.87
C ASP A 169 -9.98 -12.90 -22.54
N SER A 170 -9.31 -14.01 -22.26
CA SER A 170 -8.00 -14.29 -22.86
C SER A 170 -8.16 -14.51 -24.37
N ASN A 171 -7.31 -13.86 -25.16
CA ASN A 171 -7.16 -14.19 -26.59
C ASN A 171 -6.38 -15.49 -26.82
N MET A 172 -5.89 -16.11 -25.76
CA MET A 172 -5.24 -17.42 -25.82
C MET A 172 -6.32 -18.50 -25.91
N LYS A 173 -6.11 -19.47 -26.78
CA LYS A 173 -6.94 -20.67 -26.79
C LYS A 173 -6.77 -21.38 -25.45
N ASP A 174 -7.91 -21.80 -24.87
CA ASP A 174 -7.86 -22.67 -23.70
C ASP A 174 -7.17 -23.97 -24.10
N VAL A 175 -5.99 -24.18 -23.54
CA VAL A 175 -5.24 -25.42 -23.73
C VAL A 175 -5.50 -26.28 -22.51
N TYR A 176 -6.51 -27.15 -22.62
CA TYR A 176 -6.76 -28.18 -21.62
C TYR A 176 -5.83 -29.35 -21.89
N TYR A 177 -4.89 -29.56 -21.02
CA TYR A 177 -4.03 -30.74 -21.03
C TYR A 177 -4.59 -31.76 -20.04
N ALA A 178 -5.10 -32.87 -20.53
CA ALA A 178 -5.32 -34.01 -19.66
C ALA A 178 -3.96 -34.65 -19.32
N ALA A 179 -3.73 -34.93 -18.01
CA ALA A 179 -2.44 -35.39 -17.53
C ALA A 179 -1.96 -36.71 -18.16
N ASP A 180 -2.89 -37.49 -18.69
CA ASP A 180 -2.69 -38.76 -19.37
C ASP A 180 -2.39 -38.62 -20.88
N GLU A 181 -2.49 -37.43 -21.45
CA GLU A 181 -2.15 -37.14 -22.84
C GLU A 181 -0.67 -36.75 -23.06
N TYR A 182 0.10 -36.59 -21.97
CA TYR A 182 1.49 -36.15 -22.02
C TYR A 182 2.44 -37.22 -21.48
N ASP A 183 3.33 -37.68 -22.33
CA ASP A 183 4.53 -38.33 -21.91
C ASP A 183 5.74 -37.36 -21.96
N GLN A 184 6.87 -37.80 -21.40
CA GLN A 184 8.06 -36.98 -21.28
C GLN A 184 8.64 -36.55 -22.66
N GLN A 185 8.30 -37.27 -23.73
CA GLN A 185 8.77 -37.02 -25.09
C GLN A 185 7.96 -35.89 -25.76
N ASN A 186 6.68 -35.87 -25.52
CA ASN A 186 5.81 -34.81 -26.05
C ASN A 186 6.11 -33.43 -25.44
N LEU A 187 6.62 -33.38 -24.20
CA LEU A 187 7.05 -32.13 -23.55
C LEU A 187 8.31 -31.54 -24.19
N VAL A 188 9.21 -32.36 -24.72
CA VAL A 188 10.47 -31.91 -25.35
C VAL A 188 10.17 -31.29 -26.75
N ASP A 189 9.17 -31.78 -27.45
CA ASP A 189 8.78 -31.27 -28.77
C ASP A 189 7.97 -29.95 -28.71
N MET A 190 7.62 -29.47 -27.49
CA MET A 190 6.84 -28.23 -27.28
C MET A 190 7.73 -27.03 -26.88
N ILE A 191 9.06 -27.23 -26.70
CA ILE A 191 10.03 -26.18 -26.39
C ILE A 191 10.77 -25.77 -27.66
#